data_42be9d84f6d466c76bb5c784221e5f75
#
_entry.id   42be9d84f6d466c76bb5c784221e5f75
#
_cell.length_a   1.000
_cell.length_b   1.000
_cell.length_c   1.000
_cell.angle_alpha   90.00
_cell.angle_beta   90.00
_cell.angle_gamma   90.00
#
_symmetry.space_group_name_H-M   'P 1'
#
loop_
_entity.id
_entity.type
_entity.pdbx_description
1 polymer ?
#
loop_
_entity_poly.entity_id
_entity_poly.type
_entity_poly.pdbx_seq_one_letter_code
_entity_poly.pdbx_strand_id
1 'polypeptide(L)'
;NKDVVVLIPVYDPNEKIMQEFLDKLAKSFANIVFINDGCNKKHDKYMNNLAKKYEVIKHNVNLGKGRGLKNGINYILNNYPKAKVIVTADCDGQHSVEDIKKCADVAKKNLDSLILGVRDFSNDLVPTRSKFGNVITRNILYSFVGAKVSDTQTGLRAMSFDIAKKLIAVAGERYEYETNCLIETKIKNIPIKEVIIETIYINDNETSHFNPVKDSIRVYKLFAPYLLFALFSYIIETIIFAKTYNICKGIYVIPLFLLLSKIVSSIIKIIFNNHINIKYIIINYLVTSIILILI
;
A
#
# COMPACT_ATOMS: atom_id res chain seq x y z
N ASN A 1 -4.17 26.45 4.84
CA ASN A 1 -3.29 25.45 5.51
C ASN A 1 -1.86 25.63 5.08
N LYS A 2 -1.07 26.47 5.81
CA LYS A 2 0.36 26.70 5.51
C LYS A 2 1.27 25.60 6.08
N ASP A 3 0.77 24.82 7.01
CA ASP A 3 1.44 23.70 7.69
C ASP A 3 1.25 22.33 7.01
N VAL A 4 0.56 22.32 5.87
CA VAL A 4 0.31 21.13 5.05
C VAL A 4 0.87 21.34 3.65
N VAL A 5 1.54 20.34 3.11
CA VAL A 5 1.96 20.29 1.69
C VAL A 5 1.20 19.16 1.01
N VAL A 6 0.54 19.46 -0.10
CA VAL A 6 -0.10 18.45 -0.95
C VAL A 6 0.86 18.05 -2.06
N LEU A 7 1.14 16.75 -2.18
CA LEU A 7 2.03 16.17 -3.18
C LEU A 7 1.20 15.41 -4.22
N ILE A 8 1.35 15.79 -5.48
CA ILE A 8 0.57 15.25 -6.60
C ILE A 8 1.51 14.69 -7.67
N PRO A 9 1.64 13.35 -7.80
CA PRO A 9 2.32 12.75 -8.94
C PRO A 9 1.45 12.87 -10.20
N VAL A 10 2.08 13.25 -11.32
CA VAL A 10 1.40 13.50 -12.60
C VAL A 10 2.10 12.73 -13.70
N TYR A 11 1.34 11.92 -14.42
CA TYR A 11 1.78 11.26 -15.66
C TYR A 11 0.63 11.29 -16.67
N ASP A 12 0.84 11.91 -17.83
CA ASP A 12 -0.12 12.04 -18.92
C ASP A 12 -1.57 12.38 -18.47
N PRO A 13 -1.78 13.49 -17.76
CA PRO A 13 -3.05 13.81 -17.13
C PRO A 13 -4.13 14.16 -18.15
N ASN A 14 -5.39 13.97 -17.75
CA ASN A 14 -6.48 14.73 -18.38
C ASN A 14 -6.40 16.18 -17.87
N GLU A 15 -5.89 17.09 -18.71
CA GLU A 15 -5.58 18.48 -18.35
C GLU A 15 -6.81 19.25 -17.84
N LYS A 16 -7.99 18.98 -18.40
CA LYS A 16 -9.24 19.62 -17.99
C LYS A 16 -9.64 19.21 -16.56
N ILE A 17 -9.67 17.90 -16.30
CA ILE A 17 -10.01 17.34 -14.98
C ILE A 17 -8.99 17.81 -13.93
N MET A 18 -7.71 17.74 -14.26
CA MET A 18 -6.64 18.18 -13.37
C MET A 18 -6.75 19.67 -13.07
N GLN A 19 -7.08 20.52 -14.06
CA GLN A 19 -7.22 21.96 -13.87
C GLN A 19 -8.42 22.29 -12.97
N GLU A 20 -9.58 21.66 -13.20
CA GLU A 20 -10.78 21.83 -12.35
C GLU A 20 -10.52 21.42 -10.89
N PHE A 21 -9.80 20.32 -10.69
CA PHE A 21 -9.35 19.88 -9.38
C PHE A 21 -8.41 20.88 -8.72
N LEU A 22 -7.40 21.35 -9.47
CA LEU A 22 -6.40 22.29 -8.98
C LEU A 22 -7.00 23.66 -8.60
N ASP A 23 -7.96 24.17 -9.37
CA ASP A 23 -8.64 25.46 -9.09
C ASP A 23 -9.40 25.40 -7.74
N LYS A 24 -9.91 24.24 -7.38
CA LYS A 24 -10.53 24.00 -6.07
C LYS A 24 -9.47 23.81 -4.96
N LEU A 25 -8.44 23.01 -5.24
CA LEU A 25 -7.38 22.68 -4.28
C LEU A 25 -6.60 23.93 -3.82
N ALA A 26 -6.25 24.81 -4.76
CA ALA A 26 -5.52 26.03 -4.50
C ALA A 26 -6.23 27.01 -3.57
N LYS A 27 -7.56 26.95 -3.49
CA LYS A 27 -8.33 27.75 -2.52
C LYS A 27 -8.16 27.27 -1.08
N SER A 28 -7.81 26.00 -0.89
CA SER A 28 -7.73 25.35 0.43
C SER A 28 -6.29 25.15 0.93
N PHE A 29 -5.34 24.98 0.01
CA PHE A 29 -3.95 24.68 0.34
C PHE A 29 -3.00 25.67 -0.36
N ALA A 30 -2.08 26.26 0.43
CA ALA A 30 -1.08 27.21 -0.07
C ALA A 30 0.14 26.49 -0.67
N ASN A 31 0.46 25.30 -0.19
CA ASN A 31 1.65 24.56 -0.60
C ASN A 31 1.21 23.32 -1.38
N ILE A 32 1.47 23.33 -2.68
CA ILE A 32 1.18 22.21 -3.60
C ILE A 32 2.45 21.94 -4.38
N VAL A 33 2.89 20.69 -4.39
CA VAL A 33 4.07 20.20 -5.10
C VAL A 33 3.65 19.15 -6.10
N PHE A 34 4.11 19.29 -7.33
CA PHE A 34 3.83 18.34 -8.40
C PHE A 34 5.08 17.56 -8.77
N ILE A 35 4.90 16.30 -9.14
CA ILE A 35 5.93 15.51 -9.80
C ILE A 35 5.47 15.25 -11.23
N ASN A 36 6.13 15.88 -12.21
CA ASN A 36 5.97 15.51 -13.60
C ASN A 36 6.79 14.23 -13.86
N ASP A 37 6.15 13.08 -13.83
CA ASP A 37 6.82 11.79 -13.99
C ASP A 37 7.05 11.42 -15.47
N GLY A 38 7.67 12.34 -16.21
CA GLY A 38 8.02 12.13 -17.60
C GLY A 38 6.80 12.11 -18.53
N CYS A 39 5.88 13.05 -18.36
CA CYS A 39 4.73 13.21 -19.25
C CYS A 39 5.15 13.37 -20.71
N ASN A 40 4.31 12.90 -21.63
CA ASN A 40 4.49 13.05 -23.07
C ASN A 40 4.57 14.55 -23.48
N LYS A 41 5.30 14.84 -24.55
CA LYS A 41 5.53 16.22 -25.05
C LYS A 41 4.24 17.01 -25.30
N LYS A 42 3.13 16.35 -25.62
CA LYS A 42 1.83 17.01 -25.80
C LYS A 42 1.40 17.81 -24.55
N HIS A 43 1.85 17.41 -23.35
CA HIS A 43 1.56 18.06 -22.08
C HIS A 43 2.60 19.11 -21.65
N ASP A 44 3.70 19.30 -22.42
CA ASP A 44 4.76 20.24 -22.04
C ASP A 44 4.25 21.65 -21.80
N LYS A 45 3.35 22.15 -22.66
CA LYS A 45 2.75 23.48 -22.50
C LYS A 45 1.99 23.62 -21.18
N TYR A 46 1.20 22.62 -20.84
CA TYR A 46 0.41 22.59 -19.61
C TYR A 46 1.35 22.52 -18.39
N MET A 47 2.28 21.58 -18.38
CA MET A 47 3.23 21.39 -17.27
C MET A 47 4.14 22.61 -17.08
N ASN A 48 4.59 23.28 -18.16
CA ASN A 48 5.37 24.52 -18.08
C ASN A 48 4.54 25.68 -17.51
N ASN A 49 3.25 25.76 -17.82
CA ASN A 49 2.37 26.77 -17.21
C ASN A 49 2.12 26.47 -15.73
N LEU A 50 2.01 25.21 -15.36
CA LEU A 50 1.88 24.78 -13.96
C LEU A 50 3.14 25.18 -13.16
N ALA A 51 4.32 24.97 -13.73
CA ALA A 51 5.61 25.32 -13.11
C ALA A 51 5.83 26.83 -12.89
N LYS A 52 5.05 27.70 -13.54
CA LYS A 52 5.08 29.15 -13.26
C LYS A 52 4.37 29.54 -11.97
N LYS A 53 3.50 28.67 -11.46
CA LYS A 53 2.63 28.95 -10.30
C LYS A 53 2.94 28.06 -9.10
N TYR A 54 3.46 26.86 -9.35
CA TYR A 54 3.66 25.81 -8.34
C TYR A 54 5.04 25.16 -8.50
N GLU A 55 5.49 24.52 -7.45
CA GLU A 55 6.70 23.69 -7.52
C GLU A 55 6.43 22.43 -8.32
N VAL A 56 7.19 22.25 -9.40
CA VAL A 56 7.09 21.09 -10.29
C VAL A 56 8.47 20.44 -10.43
N ILE A 57 8.61 19.26 -9.85
CA ILE A 57 9.80 18.43 -10.01
C ILE A 57 9.62 17.57 -11.26
N LYS A 58 10.54 17.68 -12.21
CA LYS A 58 10.44 17.01 -13.50
C LYS A 58 11.38 15.80 -13.57
N HIS A 59 10.83 14.67 -13.96
CA HIS A 59 11.59 13.50 -14.42
C HIS A 59 11.71 13.54 -15.96
N ASN A 60 12.86 13.16 -16.48
CA ASN A 60 13.08 13.12 -17.93
C ASN A 60 12.36 11.94 -18.61
N VAL A 61 12.06 10.88 -17.85
CA VAL A 61 11.34 9.69 -18.28
C VAL A 61 10.39 9.24 -17.18
N ASN A 62 9.38 8.42 -17.52
CA ASN A 62 8.50 7.83 -16.52
C ASN A 62 9.27 6.85 -15.61
N LEU A 63 9.48 7.25 -14.38
CA LEU A 63 10.14 6.45 -13.34
C LEU A 63 9.14 5.67 -12.48
N GLY A 64 7.87 6.03 -12.53
CA GLY A 64 6.76 5.42 -11.82
C GLY A 64 6.31 6.21 -10.59
N LYS A 65 5.03 6.00 -10.23
CA LYS A 65 4.35 6.72 -9.15
C LYS A 65 5.13 6.67 -7.83
N GLY A 66 5.63 5.49 -7.44
CA GLY A 66 6.39 5.32 -6.20
C GLY A 66 7.68 6.15 -6.19
N ARG A 67 8.44 6.19 -7.30
CA ARG A 67 9.63 7.03 -7.43
C ARG A 67 9.25 8.51 -7.35
N GLY A 68 8.20 8.90 -8.04
CA GLY A 68 7.68 10.27 -7.98
C GLY A 68 7.32 10.69 -6.56
N LEU A 69 6.58 9.85 -5.84
CA LEU A 69 6.23 10.12 -4.44
C LEU A 69 7.49 10.25 -3.56
N LYS A 70 8.47 9.35 -3.68
CA LYS A 70 9.74 9.43 -2.92
C LYS A 70 10.50 10.71 -3.21
N ASN A 71 10.64 11.09 -4.47
CA ASN A 71 11.34 12.31 -4.86
C ASN A 71 10.59 13.55 -4.36
N GLY A 72 9.27 13.58 -4.45
CA GLY A 72 8.44 14.67 -3.92
C GLY A 72 8.51 14.78 -2.40
N ILE A 73 8.43 13.66 -1.69
CA ILE A 73 8.58 13.64 -0.22
C ILE A 73 9.95 14.19 0.17
N ASN A 74 11.03 13.72 -0.48
CA ASN A 74 12.38 14.22 -0.21
C ASN A 74 12.52 15.72 -0.44
N TYR A 75 11.95 16.21 -1.54
CA TYR A 75 11.93 17.64 -1.84
C TYR A 75 11.18 18.44 -0.75
N ILE A 76 10.00 17.97 -0.34
CA ILE A 76 9.18 18.62 0.68
C ILE A 76 9.91 18.65 2.02
N LEU A 77 10.51 17.54 2.45
CA LEU A 77 11.27 17.46 3.70
C LEU A 77 12.43 18.47 3.76
N ASN A 78 13.06 18.77 2.61
CA ASN A 78 14.18 19.69 2.52
C ASN A 78 13.75 21.17 2.38
N ASN A 79 12.62 21.44 1.70
CA ASN A 79 12.26 22.79 1.28
C ASN A 79 11.08 23.41 2.05
N TYR A 80 10.35 22.62 2.84
CA TYR A 80 9.19 23.08 3.60
C TYR A 80 9.35 22.89 5.12
N PRO A 81 10.37 23.48 5.77
CA PRO A 81 10.69 23.18 7.18
C PRO A 81 9.59 23.59 8.17
N LYS A 82 8.66 24.46 7.75
CA LYS A 82 7.52 24.89 8.58
C LYS A 82 6.28 23.99 8.42
N ALA A 83 6.26 23.12 7.45
CA ALA A 83 5.15 22.18 7.27
C ALA A 83 5.28 21.01 8.24
N LYS A 84 4.14 20.46 8.65
CA LYS A 84 4.04 19.36 9.61
C LYS A 84 3.51 18.08 8.96
N VAL A 85 2.71 18.23 7.91
CA VAL A 85 1.98 17.14 7.26
C VAL A 85 2.17 17.18 5.76
N ILE A 86 2.40 16.02 5.17
CA ILE A 86 2.36 15.77 3.73
C ILE A 86 1.09 15.01 3.44
N VAL A 87 0.34 15.45 2.42
CA VAL A 87 -0.80 14.70 1.89
C VAL A 87 -0.51 14.33 0.45
N THR A 88 -0.56 13.06 0.10
CA THR A 88 -0.49 12.59 -1.28
C THR A 88 -1.89 12.48 -1.86
N ALA A 89 -2.10 12.90 -3.09
CA ALA A 89 -3.35 12.76 -3.81
C ALA A 89 -3.08 12.51 -5.29
N ASP A 90 -3.99 11.82 -5.98
CA ASP A 90 -3.89 11.58 -7.41
C ASP A 90 -4.40 12.79 -8.21
N CYS A 91 -3.91 12.95 -9.45
CA CYS A 91 -4.28 14.07 -10.34
C CYS A 91 -5.53 13.80 -11.18
N ASP A 92 -6.17 12.66 -11.02
CA ASP A 92 -7.28 12.17 -11.84
C ASP A 92 -8.67 12.67 -11.42
N GLY A 93 -8.73 13.49 -10.38
CA GLY A 93 -9.98 14.06 -9.86
C GLY A 93 -10.81 13.10 -9.01
N GLN A 94 -10.32 11.91 -8.70
CA GLN A 94 -11.04 10.93 -7.87
C GLN A 94 -11.01 11.25 -6.36
N HIS A 95 -10.23 12.26 -5.96
CA HIS A 95 -10.16 12.73 -4.57
C HIS A 95 -10.78 14.12 -4.46
N SER A 96 -11.82 14.27 -3.63
CA SER A 96 -12.39 15.59 -3.36
C SER A 96 -11.43 16.43 -2.50
N VAL A 97 -11.50 17.76 -2.65
CA VAL A 97 -10.67 18.67 -1.84
C VAL A 97 -11.08 18.60 -0.37
N GLU A 98 -12.35 18.36 -0.10
CA GLU A 98 -12.90 18.15 1.23
C GLU A 98 -12.29 16.92 1.91
N ASP A 99 -12.12 15.84 1.19
CA ASP A 99 -11.52 14.61 1.72
C ASP A 99 -10.01 14.76 1.95
N ILE A 100 -9.30 15.44 1.04
CA ILE A 100 -7.89 15.81 1.25
C ILE A 100 -7.75 16.63 2.54
N LYS A 101 -8.66 17.57 2.78
CA LYS A 101 -8.69 18.41 3.99
C LYS A 101 -9.01 17.60 5.24
N LYS A 102 -9.99 16.68 5.19
CA LYS A 102 -10.30 15.76 6.30
C LYS A 102 -9.08 14.93 6.67
N CYS A 103 -8.41 14.32 5.68
CA CYS A 103 -7.20 13.52 5.93
C CYS A 103 -6.07 14.37 6.53
N ALA A 104 -5.84 15.59 6.02
CA ALA A 104 -4.86 16.52 6.56
C ALA A 104 -5.16 16.90 8.03
N ASP A 105 -6.41 17.17 8.35
CA ASP A 105 -6.82 17.56 9.71
C ASP A 105 -6.71 16.40 10.70
N VAL A 106 -7.01 15.17 10.27
CA VAL A 106 -6.79 13.97 11.09
C VAL A 106 -5.29 13.74 11.29
N ALA A 107 -4.46 13.91 10.25
CA ALA A 107 -3.01 13.75 10.34
C ALA A 107 -2.36 14.77 11.30
N LYS A 108 -2.82 16.02 11.31
CA LYS A 108 -2.33 17.05 12.26
C LYS A 108 -2.60 16.68 13.71
N LYS A 109 -3.69 15.96 13.98
CA LYS A 109 -4.07 15.50 15.34
C LYS A 109 -3.39 14.18 15.72
N ASN A 110 -2.78 13.47 14.75
CA ASN A 110 -2.22 12.13 14.92
C ASN A 110 -0.89 12.01 14.17
N LEU A 111 0.12 12.77 14.64
CA LEU A 111 1.43 12.86 13.98
C LEU A 111 2.24 11.55 14.02
N ASP A 112 1.84 10.60 14.83
CA ASP A 112 2.41 9.25 14.97
C ASP A 112 1.79 8.22 14.02
N SER A 113 0.72 8.58 13.31
CA SER A 113 -0.11 7.67 12.53
C SER A 113 -0.07 7.98 11.02
N LEU A 114 -0.07 6.94 10.17
CA LEU A 114 -0.36 7.07 8.75
C LEU A 114 -1.89 7.15 8.57
N ILE A 115 -2.36 8.19 7.91
CA ILE A 115 -3.78 8.38 7.61
C ILE A 115 -4.05 7.91 6.19
N LEU A 116 -5.07 7.10 6.01
CA LEU A 116 -5.56 6.61 4.71
C LEU A 116 -6.96 7.17 4.46
N GLY A 117 -7.15 7.82 3.32
CA GLY A 117 -8.48 8.11 2.80
C GLY A 117 -9.02 6.86 2.13
N VAL A 118 -9.99 6.18 2.73
CA VAL A 118 -10.49 4.89 2.28
C VAL A 118 -11.86 5.01 1.64
N ARG A 119 -12.05 4.35 0.49
CA ARG A 119 -13.34 4.27 -0.20
C ARG A 119 -14.26 3.31 0.51
N ASP A 120 -15.55 3.59 0.49
CA ASP A 120 -16.56 2.64 0.95
C ASP A 120 -16.87 1.62 -0.14
N PHE A 121 -16.31 0.43 -0.01
CA PHE A 121 -16.52 -0.69 -0.93
C PHE A 121 -17.88 -1.40 -0.76
N SER A 122 -18.71 -1.01 0.21
CA SER A 122 -20.09 -1.50 0.32
C SER A 122 -21.01 -0.80 -0.71
N ASN A 123 -20.59 0.35 -1.22
CA ASN A 123 -21.33 1.13 -2.20
C ASN A 123 -21.33 0.44 -3.58
N ASP A 124 -22.52 0.38 -4.23
CA ASP A 124 -22.69 -0.22 -5.56
C ASP A 124 -21.99 0.57 -6.69
N LEU A 125 -21.60 1.82 -6.43
CA LEU A 125 -20.82 2.63 -7.37
C LEU A 125 -19.39 2.11 -7.60
N VAL A 126 -18.89 1.23 -6.73
CA VAL A 126 -17.52 0.68 -6.87
C VAL A 126 -17.52 -0.42 -7.93
N PRO A 127 -16.72 -0.30 -9.02
CA PRO A 127 -16.60 -1.35 -10.02
C PRO A 127 -16.21 -2.70 -9.41
N THR A 128 -16.89 -3.77 -9.81
CA THR A 128 -16.68 -5.14 -9.27
C THR A 128 -15.23 -5.57 -9.31
N ARG A 129 -14.50 -5.18 -10.38
CA ARG A 129 -13.07 -5.45 -10.53
C ARG A 129 -12.21 -4.80 -9.44
N SER A 130 -12.46 -3.53 -9.12
CA SER A 130 -11.76 -2.81 -8.04
C SER A 130 -12.08 -3.41 -6.69
N LYS A 131 -13.36 -3.77 -6.46
CA LYS A 131 -13.83 -4.44 -5.25
C LYS A 131 -13.12 -5.79 -5.06
N PHE A 132 -13.07 -6.63 -6.09
CA PHE A 132 -12.43 -7.94 -6.05
C PHE A 132 -10.91 -7.82 -5.82
N GLY A 133 -10.21 -6.96 -6.56
CA GLY A 133 -8.77 -6.72 -6.39
C GLY A 133 -8.42 -6.23 -4.99
N ASN A 134 -9.20 -5.30 -4.43
CA ASN A 134 -8.98 -4.83 -3.07
C ASN A 134 -9.23 -5.92 -2.02
N VAL A 135 -10.30 -6.72 -2.17
CA VAL A 135 -10.60 -7.83 -1.24
C VAL A 135 -9.46 -8.84 -1.19
N ILE A 136 -8.94 -9.25 -2.35
CA ILE A 136 -7.82 -10.19 -2.42
C ILE A 136 -6.59 -9.59 -1.75
N THR A 137 -6.17 -8.38 -2.14
CA THR A 137 -4.96 -7.74 -1.61
C THR A 137 -5.07 -7.50 -0.10
N ARG A 138 -6.24 -7.07 0.37
CA ARG A 138 -6.54 -6.88 1.80
C ARG A 138 -6.40 -8.18 2.59
N ASN A 139 -6.97 -9.28 2.08
CA ASN A 139 -6.91 -10.58 2.75
C ASN A 139 -5.47 -11.12 2.80
N ILE A 140 -4.72 -10.98 1.69
CA ILE A 140 -3.31 -11.35 1.63
C ILE A 140 -2.50 -10.51 2.63
N LEU A 141 -2.66 -9.19 2.61
CA LEU A 141 -1.94 -8.28 3.49
C LEU A 141 -2.24 -8.59 4.97
N TYR A 142 -3.51 -8.84 5.30
CA TYR A 142 -3.90 -9.24 6.65
C TYR A 142 -3.33 -10.59 7.06
N SER A 143 -3.42 -11.60 6.18
CA SER A 143 -2.97 -12.96 6.50
C SER A 143 -1.47 -13.06 6.67
N PHE A 144 -0.69 -12.44 5.78
CA PHE A 144 0.77 -12.57 5.80
C PHE A 144 1.46 -11.54 6.70
N VAL A 145 0.96 -10.32 6.72
CA VAL A 145 1.62 -9.20 7.42
C VAL A 145 0.90 -8.81 8.72
N GLY A 146 -0.39 -9.12 8.82
CA GLY A 146 -1.23 -8.71 9.95
C GLY A 146 -1.65 -7.24 9.88
N ALA A 147 -1.47 -6.57 8.73
CA ALA A 147 -1.96 -5.21 8.53
C ALA A 147 -3.45 -5.23 8.16
N LYS A 148 -4.26 -4.56 8.98
CA LYS A 148 -5.71 -4.50 8.79
C LYS A 148 -6.07 -3.14 8.21
N VAL A 149 -6.41 -3.10 6.92
CA VAL A 149 -6.80 -1.90 6.18
C VAL A 149 -8.02 -2.19 5.32
N SER A 150 -8.89 -1.20 5.12
CA SER A 150 -10.11 -1.33 4.31
C SER A 150 -9.85 -1.11 2.82
N ASP A 151 -8.93 -0.20 2.48
CA ASP A 151 -8.52 0.10 1.12
C ASP A 151 -7.00 0.06 0.98
N THR A 152 -6.49 -0.96 0.29
CA THR A 152 -5.06 -1.16 0.09
C THR A 152 -4.50 -0.35 -1.08
N GLN A 153 -5.37 0.18 -1.94
CA GLN A 153 -5.01 0.81 -3.21
C GLN A 153 -5.22 2.33 -3.22
N THR A 154 -5.63 2.91 -2.08
CA THR A 154 -5.84 4.36 -2.00
C THR A 154 -4.54 5.14 -2.18
N GLY A 155 -4.57 6.15 -3.05
CA GLY A 155 -3.50 7.14 -3.23
C GLY A 155 -3.63 8.34 -2.28
N LEU A 156 -4.80 8.53 -1.66
CA LEU A 156 -5.00 9.60 -0.68
C LEU A 156 -4.45 9.18 0.69
N ARG A 157 -3.29 9.71 1.02
CA ARG A 157 -2.60 9.42 2.28
C ARG A 157 -2.12 10.71 2.91
N ALA A 158 -2.20 10.80 4.24
CA ALA A 158 -1.62 11.91 4.97
C ALA A 158 -0.70 11.40 6.09
N MET A 159 0.42 12.06 6.26
CA MET A 159 1.46 11.64 7.20
C MET A 159 2.26 12.82 7.72
N SER A 160 2.79 12.69 8.93
CA SER A 160 3.76 13.63 9.46
C SER A 160 5.12 13.51 8.74
N PHE A 161 5.98 14.50 8.93
CA PHE A 161 7.36 14.46 8.41
C PHE A 161 8.16 13.29 8.97
N ASP A 162 7.94 12.90 10.23
CA ASP A 162 8.65 11.77 10.84
C ASP A 162 8.23 10.44 10.24
N ILE A 163 6.94 10.27 9.90
CA ILE A 163 6.47 9.09 9.18
C ILE A 163 6.99 9.11 7.73
N ALA A 164 6.95 10.27 7.07
CA ALA A 164 7.46 10.43 5.72
C ALA A 164 8.95 10.03 5.61
N LYS A 165 9.79 10.43 6.57
CA LYS A 165 11.20 10.00 6.67
C LYS A 165 11.36 8.48 6.79
N LYS A 166 10.45 7.83 7.50
CA LYS A 166 10.47 6.36 7.67
C LYS A 166 10.04 5.62 6.41
N LEU A 167 9.16 6.23 5.60
CA LEU A 167 8.56 5.60 4.42
C LEU A 167 9.31 5.93 3.11
N ILE A 168 10.08 7.00 3.04
CA ILE A 168 10.79 7.40 1.82
C ILE A 168 11.79 6.33 1.31
N ALA A 169 12.40 5.57 2.22
CA ALA A 169 13.37 4.52 1.88
C ALA A 169 12.72 3.17 1.52
N VAL A 170 11.40 3.07 1.59
CA VAL A 170 10.67 1.83 1.28
C VAL A 170 10.85 1.47 -0.20
N ALA A 171 11.07 0.18 -0.46
CA ALA A 171 11.24 -0.34 -1.82
C ALA A 171 9.98 -0.15 -2.68
N GLY A 172 10.16 -0.14 -4.00
CA GLY A 172 9.09 0.02 -4.97
C GLY A 172 9.18 1.37 -5.70
N GLU A 173 9.00 1.32 -7.03
CA GLU A 173 9.12 2.48 -7.90
C GLU A 173 7.78 2.88 -8.50
N ARG A 174 6.82 1.93 -8.53
CA ARG A 174 5.49 2.12 -9.12
C ARG A 174 4.40 1.96 -8.06
N TYR A 175 3.30 1.30 -8.40
CA TYR A 175 2.15 1.12 -7.48
C TYR A 175 2.45 0.20 -6.29
N GLU A 176 3.42 -0.70 -6.43
CA GLU A 176 3.87 -1.57 -5.32
C GLU A 176 4.46 -0.79 -4.14
N TYR A 177 4.99 0.42 -4.35
CA TYR A 177 5.47 1.27 -3.28
C TYR A 177 4.40 1.55 -2.22
N GLU A 178 3.19 1.86 -2.66
CA GLU A 178 2.08 2.17 -1.75
C GLU A 178 1.69 0.96 -0.90
N THR A 179 1.74 -0.26 -1.47
CA THR A 179 1.53 -1.51 -0.72
C THR A 179 2.70 -1.79 0.22
N ASN A 180 3.93 -1.58 -0.21
CA ASN A 180 5.11 -1.72 0.63
C ASN A 180 5.09 -0.76 1.82
N CYS A 181 4.59 0.46 1.66
CA CYS A 181 4.40 1.38 2.78
C CYS A 181 3.44 0.81 3.83
N LEU A 182 2.36 0.12 3.44
CA LEU A 182 1.46 -0.54 4.40
C LEU A 182 2.14 -1.69 5.13
N ILE A 183 2.99 -2.46 4.45
CA ILE A 183 3.81 -3.50 5.08
C ILE A 183 4.78 -2.87 6.09
N GLU A 184 5.47 -1.82 5.68
CA GLU A 184 6.46 -1.13 6.50
C GLU A 184 5.86 -0.46 7.75
N THR A 185 4.63 0.08 7.66
CA THR A 185 3.93 0.61 8.83
C THR A 185 3.72 -0.47 9.89
N LYS A 186 3.41 -1.69 9.46
CA LYS A 186 3.26 -2.82 10.40
C LYS A 186 4.58 -3.24 11.01
N ILE A 187 5.65 -3.28 10.21
CA ILE A 187 7.00 -3.62 10.68
C ILE A 187 7.50 -2.61 11.71
N LYS A 188 7.28 -1.32 11.42
CA LYS A 188 7.72 -0.22 12.30
C LYS A 188 6.74 0.16 13.39
N ASN A 189 5.65 -0.61 13.56
CA ASN A 189 4.58 -0.35 14.51
C ASN A 189 4.01 1.09 14.40
N ILE A 190 3.89 1.60 13.17
CA ILE A 190 3.24 2.88 12.88
C ILE A 190 1.73 2.63 12.83
N PRO A 191 0.91 3.29 13.67
CA PRO A 191 -0.53 3.16 13.63
C PRO A 191 -1.09 3.62 12.28
N ILE A 192 -2.12 2.94 11.78
CA ILE A 192 -2.90 3.36 10.62
C ILE A 192 -4.27 3.83 11.11
N LYS A 193 -4.70 5.00 10.63
CA LYS A 193 -6.06 5.51 10.83
C LYS A 193 -6.74 5.72 9.49
N GLU A 194 -7.98 5.28 9.40
CA GLU A 194 -8.77 5.38 8.18
C GLU A 194 -9.78 6.51 8.29
N VAL A 195 -9.92 7.27 7.21
CA VAL A 195 -10.91 8.32 7.00
C VAL A 195 -11.75 7.92 5.81
N ILE A 196 -13.04 7.70 6.01
CA ILE A 196 -13.96 7.38 4.90
C ILE A 196 -14.07 8.61 4.01
N ILE A 197 -13.79 8.42 2.72
CA ILE A 197 -13.84 9.44 1.69
C ILE A 197 -14.96 9.16 0.69
N GLU A 198 -15.34 10.18 -0.04
CA GLU A 198 -16.26 10.04 -1.15
C GLU A 198 -15.67 9.14 -2.23
N THR A 199 -16.47 8.23 -2.76
CA THR A 199 -16.06 7.34 -3.84
C THR A 199 -16.45 7.97 -5.17
N ILE A 200 -15.49 8.62 -5.83
CA ILE A 200 -15.68 9.29 -7.11
C ILE A 200 -15.07 8.42 -8.21
N TYR A 201 -15.88 7.98 -9.16
CA TYR A 201 -15.42 7.33 -10.38
C TYR A 201 -15.73 8.22 -11.57
N ILE A 202 -14.71 8.54 -12.36
CA ILE A 202 -14.83 9.35 -13.58
C ILE A 202 -14.64 8.39 -14.76
N ASN A 203 -15.68 8.25 -15.62
CA ASN A 203 -15.65 7.47 -16.85
C ASN A 203 -15.03 6.07 -16.66
N ASP A 204 -15.57 5.23 -15.77
CA ASP A 204 -15.11 3.86 -15.50
C ASP A 204 -13.60 3.70 -15.28
N ASN A 205 -12.94 4.70 -14.69
CA ASN A 205 -11.48 4.76 -14.46
C ASN A 205 -10.63 4.93 -15.73
N GLU A 206 -11.13 5.46 -16.82
CA GLU A 206 -10.33 5.74 -18.03
C GLU A 206 -9.12 6.66 -17.76
N THR A 207 -9.16 7.44 -16.69
CA THR A 207 -8.06 8.33 -16.26
C THR A 207 -6.95 7.61 -15.48
N SER A 208 -7.16 6.35 -15.10
CA SER A 208 -6.19 5.58 -14.33
C SER A 208 -5.14 4.92 -15.23
N HIS A 209 -3.87 5.20 -14.97
CA HIS A 209 -2.73 4.55 -15.65
C HIS A 209 -2.33 3.18 -15.04
N PHE A 210 -3.11 2.65 -14.12
CA PHE A 210 -2.88 1.33 -13.52
C PHE A 210 -3.13 0.22 -14.53
N ASN A 211 -2.06 -0.53 -14.87
CA ASN A 211 -2.20 -1.72 -15.71
C ASN A 211 -2.60 -2.92 -14.85
N PRO A 212 -3.82 -3.46 -15.02
CA PRO A 212 -4.36 -4.47 -14.11
C PRO A 212 -3.55 -5.76 -14.03
N VAL A 213 -2.86 -6.14 -15.10
CA VAL A 213 -2.05 -7.36 -15.12
C VAL A 213 -0.64 -7.08 -14.61
N LYS A 214 0.07 -6.14 -15.26
CA LYS A 214 1.48 -5.87 -14.95
C LYS A 214 1.67 -5.33 -13.53
N ASP A 215 0.82 -4.40 -13.12
CA ASP A 215 0.97 -3.77 -11.80
C ASP A 215 0.45 -4.68 -10.68
N SER A 216 -0.61 -5.48 -10.94
CA SER A 216 -1.02 -6.52 -9.99
C SER A 216 0.07 -7.57 -9.79
N ILE A 217 0.75 -8.03 -10.84
CA ILE A 217 1.88 -8.96 -10.71
C ILE A 217 2.99 -8.33 -9.85
N ARG A 218 3.30 -7.04 -10.01
CA ARG A 218 4.29 -6.36 -9.16
C ARG A 218 3.87 -6.34 -7.69
N VAL A 219 2.62 -6.01 -7.42
CA VAL A 219 2.09 -6.03 -6.05
C VAL A 219 2.12 -7.45 -5.47
N TYR A 220 1.67 -8.47 -6.22
CA TYR A 220 1.67 -9.84 -5.70
C TYR A 220 3.06 -10.45 -5.56
N LYS A 221 4.05 -10.02 -6.34
CA LYS A 221 5.45 -10.41 -6.12
C LYS A 221 5.98 -10.04 -4.73
N LEU A 222 5.42 -9.01 -4.08
CA LEU A 222 5.78 -8.65 -2.71
C LEU A 222 5.48 -9.79 -1.71
N PHE A 223 4.48 -10.59 -2.03
CA PHE A 223 4.05 -11.70 -1.19
C PHE A 223 4.71 -13.04 -1.57
N ALA A 224 5.46 -13.08 -2.68
CA ALA A 224 6.13 -14.30 -3.13
C ALA A 224 7.08 -14.91 -2.06
N PRO A 225 7.89 -14.16 -1.31
CA PRO A 225 8.71 -14.72 -0.24
C PRO A 225 7.89 -15.42 0.83
N TYR A 226 6.73 -14.85 1.20
CA TYR A 226 5.82 -15.44 2.19
C TYR A 226 5.19 -16.74 1.68
N LEU A 227 4.81 -16.78 0.40
CA LEU A 227 4.24 -17.97 -0.23
C LEU A 227 5.29 -19.08 -0.38
N LEU A 228 6.51 -18.76 -0.82
CA LEU A 228 7.61 -19.71 -0.92
C LEU A 228 7.96 -20.29 0.46
N PHE A 229 7.98 -19.44 1.47
CA PHE A 229 8.22 -19.85 2.84
C PHE A 229 7.12 -20.80 3.35
N ALA A 230 5.87 -20.51 3.06
CA ALA A 230 4.76 -21.39 3.41
C ALA A 230 4.88 -22.76 2.73
N LEU A 231 5.22 -22.77 1.45
CA LEU A 231 5.44 -24.00 0.69
C LEU A 231 6.60 -24.81 1.25
N PHE A 232 7.72 -24.15 1.57
CA PHE A 232 8.90 -24.79 2.17
C PHE A 232 8.57 -25.41 3.54
N SER A 233 7.87 -24.68 4.41
CA SER A 233 7.36 -25.21 5.68
C SER A 233 6.49 -26.46 5.47
N TYR A 234 5.57 -26.40 4.53
CA TYR A 234 4.68 -27.52 4.21
C TYR A 234 5.46 -28.77 3.75
N ILE A 235 6.46 -28.60 2.89
CA ILE A 235 7.31 -29.70 2.42
C ILE A 235 8.07 -30.34 3.60
N ILE A 236 8.66 -29.54 4.47
CA ILE A 236 9.38 -30.03 5.66
C ILE A 236 8.41 -30.79 6.58
N GLU A 237 7.25 -30.21 6.85
CA GLU A 237 6.22 -30.84 7.68
C GLU A 237 5.78 -32.18 7.12
N THR A 238 5.58 -32.28 5.81
CA THR A 238 5.21 -33.52 5.13
C THR A 238 6.30 -34.59 5.22
N ILE A 239 7.58 -34.20 5.06
CA ILE A 239 8.71 -35.10 5.19
C ILE A 239 8.82 -35.64 6.63
N ILE A 240 8.69 -34.76 7.63
CA ILE A 240 8.73 -35.15 9.05
C ILE A 240 7.57 -36.11 9.35
N PHE A 241 6.37 -35.80 8.86
CA PHE A 241 5.20 -36.69 9.05
C PHE A 241 5.44 -38.08 8.45
N ALA A 242 5.87 -38.15 7.19
CA ALA A 242 6.12 -39.41 6.50
C ALA A 242 7.17 -40.28 7.24
N LYS A 243 8.26 -39.67 7.71
CA LYS A 243 9.28 -40.38 8.52
C LYS A 243 8.72 -40.84 9.88
N THR A 244 7.99 -39.98 10.57
CA THR A 244 7.44 -40.30 11.89
C THR A 244 6.39 -41.40 11.78
N TYR A 245 5.53 -41.38 10.74
CA TYR A 245 4.55 -42.41 10.47
C TYR A 245 5.18 -43.79 10.25
N ASN A 246 6.29 -43.86 9.54
CA ASN A 246 7.01 -45.11 9.30
C ASN A 246 7.68 -45.68 10.57
N ILE A 247 8.08 -44.82 11.51
CA ILE A 247 8.73 -45.22 12.75
C ILE A 247 7.73 -45.64 13.83
N CYS A 248 6.67 -44.86 13.98
CA CYS A 248 5.68 -45.01 15.06
C CYS A 248 4.28 -45.29 14.49
N LYS A 249 4.01 -46.48 13.99
CA LYS A 249 2.70 -46.85 13.47
C LYS A 249 1.65 -46.78 14.59
N GLY A 250 0.66 -45.88 14.46
CA GLY A 250 -0.47 -45.84 15.39
C GLY A 250 -0.98 -44.41 15.71
N ILE A 251 -1.98 -44.35 16.57
CA ILE A 251 -2.72 -43.14 16.95
C ILE A 251 -1.85 -42.03 17.55
N TYR A 252 -0.69 -42.38 18.11
CA TYR A 252 0.28 -41.45 18.70
C TYR A 252 1.08 -40.63 17.66
N VAL A 253 1.05 -41.05 16.40
CA VAL A 253 1.78 -40.35 15.32
C VAL A 253 1.25 -38.92 15.11
N ILE A 254 -0.08 -38.74 15.19
CA ILE A 254 -0.74 -37.47 14.98
C ILE A 254 -0.34 -36.44 16.05
N PRO A 255 -0.43 -36.69 17.37
CA PRO A 255 0.06 -35.73 18.38
C PRO A 255 1.53 -35.44 18.29
N LEU A 256 2.38 -36.41 17.98
CA LEU A 256 3.82 -36.25 17.84
C LEU A 256 4.15 -35.34 16.63
N PHE A 257 3.49 -35.58 15.50
CA PHE A 257 3.61 -34.75 14.30
C PHE A 257 3.19 -33.28 14.58
N LEU A 258 2.07 -33.11 15.27
CA LEU A 258 1.58 -31.79 15.65
C LEU A 258 2.58 -31.05 16.55
N LEU A 259 3.25 -31.73 17.44
CA LEU A 259 4.28 -31.16 18.30
C LEU A 259 5.53 -30.76 17.50
N LEU A 260 6.04 -31.64 16.64
CA LEU A 260 7.21 -31.40 15.79
C LEU A 260 6.96 -30.26 14.79
N SER A 261 5.79 -30.21 14.17
CA SER A 261 5.37 -29.13 13.30
C SER A 261 5.34 -27.79 14.02
N LYS A 262 4.86 -27.73 15.27
CA LYS A 262 4.93 -26.53 16.13
C LYS A 262 6.35 -26.06 16.40
N ILE A 263 7.25 -26.98 16.70
CA ILE A 263 8.66 -26.68 16.97
C ILE A 263 9.31 -26.09 15.71
N VAL A 264 9.13 -26.76 14.56
CA VAL A 264 9.67 -26.30 13.26
C VAL A 264 9.12 -24.93 12.91
N SER A 265 7.82 -24.71 12.99
CA SER A 265 7.18 -23.42 12.72
C SER A 265 7.67 -22.31 13.66
N SER A 266 7.97 -22.64 14.92
CA SER A 266 8.52 -21.68 15.89
C SER A 266 9.98 -21.33 15.60
N ILE A 267 10.81 -22.29 15.23
CA ILE A 267 12.21 -22.08 14.85
C ILE A 267 12.28 -21.22 13.59
N ILE A 268 11.47 -21.53 12.60
CA ILE A 268 11.36 -20.78 11.36
C ILE A 268 10.94 -19.32 11.64
N LYS A 269 9.99 -19.08 12.55
CA LYS A 269 9.60 -17.75 13.00
C LYS A 269 10.76 -16.98 13.62
N ILE A 270 11.58 -17.62 14.42
CA ILE A 270 12.75 -17.00 15.05
C ILE A 270 13.82 -16.65 14.01
N ILE A 271 14.07 -17.53 13.05
CA ILE A 271 15.09 -17.33 11.99
C ILE A 271 14.70 -16.18 11.05
N PHE A 272 13.45 -16.10 10.65
CA PHE A 272 12.96 -15.11 9.68
C PHE A 272 12.36 -13.84 10.32
N ASN A 273 12.59 -13.69 11.63
CA ASN A 273 12.36 -12.49 12.43
C ASN A 273 11.03 -11.75 12.20
N ASN A 274 10.13 -11.88 13.13
CA ASN A 274 8.98 -11.01 13.47
C ASN A 274 8.01 -10.52 12.37
N HIS A 275 8.24 -10.79 11.10
CA HIS A 275 7.43 -10.30 9.99
C HIS A 275 6.28 -11.23 9.59
N ILE A 276 6.25 -12.47 10.12
CA ILE A 276 5.22 -13.44 9.79
C ILE A 276 4.12 -13.42 10.86
N ASN A 277 2.87 -13.24 10.43
CA ASN A 277 1.73 -13.23 11.32
C ASN A 277 1.52 -14.62 11.95
N ILE A 278 1.40 -14.67 13.29
CA ILE A 278 1.12 -15.90 14.05
C ILE A 278 -0.14 -16.61 13.53
N LYS A 279 -1.17 -15.86 13.13
CA LYS A 279 -2.42 -16.45 12.59
C LYS A 279 -2.17 -17.25 11.32
N TYR A 280 -1.23 -16.83 10.47
CA TYR A 280 -0.87 -17.58 9.28
C TYR A 280 -0.23 -18.92 9.61
N ILE A 281 0.66 -18.95 10.61
CA ILE A 281 1.23 -20.20 11.12
C ILE A 281 0.12 -21.12 11.64
N ILE A 282 -0.85 -20.57 12.36
CA ILE A 282 -2.00 -21.34 12.89
C ILE A 282 -2.90 -21.84 11.77
N ILE A 283 -3.21 -21.02 10.78
CA ILE A 283 -4.06 -21.41 9.63
C ILE A 283 -3.38 -22.51 8.82
N ASN A 284 -2.09 -22.35 8.50
CA ASN A 284 -1.33 -23.37 7.77
C ASN A 284 -1.31 -24.69 8.55
N TYR A 285 -1.14 -24.59 9.86
CA TYR A 285 -1.20 -25.72 10.78
C TYR A 285 -2.57 -26.43 10.79
N LEU A 286 -3.67 -25.67 10.85
CA LEU A 286 -5.03 -26.24 10.80
C LEU A 286 -5.32 -26.89 9.45
N VAL A 287 -4.93 -26.25 8.35
CA VAL A 287 -5.14 -26.80 7.00
C VAL A 287 -4.36 -28.09 6.79
N THR A 288 -3.08 -28.12 7.17
CA THR A 288 -2.27 -29.36 7.09
C THR A 288 -2.81 -30.46 7.97
N SER A 289 -3.26 -30.14 9.19
CA SER A 289 -3.86 -31.12 10.10
C SER A 289 -5.17 -31.69 9.55
N ILE A 290 -6.03 -30.86 8.93
CA ILE A 290 -7.28 -31.31 8.30
C ILE A 290 -7.00 -32.22 7.09
N ILE A 291 -6.04 -31.85 6.24
CA ILE A 291 -5.65 -32.68 5.08
C ILE A 291 -5.14 -34.05 5.53
N LEU A 292 -4.33 -34.07 6.60
CA LEU A 292 -3.78 -35.32 7.14
C LEU A 292 -4.82 -36.23 7.86
N ILE A 293 -5.93 -35.64 8.32
CA ILE A 293 -7.06 -36.43 8.89
C ILE A 293 -7.93 -37.03 7.78
N LEU A 294 -7.93 -36.40 6.58
CA LEU A 294 -8.72 -36.82 5.43
C LEU A 294 -8.02 -37.85 4.53
N ILE A 295 -6.69 -38.04 4.70
CA ILE A 295 -5.86 -39.06 4.03
C ILE A 295 -5.69 -40.26 4.98
#